data_1dda191eba7fa12b8e7ffa8772999050
#
_entry.id   1dda191eba7fa12b8e7ffa8772999050
#
_cell.length_a   1.000
_cell.length_b   1.000
_cell.length_c   1.000
_cell.angle_alpha   90.00
_cell.angle_beta   90.00
_cell.angle_gamma   90.00
#
_symmetry.space_group_name_H-M   'P 1'
#
loop_
_entity.id
_entity.type
_entity.pdbx_description
1 polymer ?
#
loop_
_entity_poly.entity_id
_entity_poly.type
_entity_poly.pdbx_seq_one_letter_code
_entity_poly.pdbx_strand_id
1 'polypeptide(L)'
;MKKHNFSAGPSILPREVIENTAQAVLDFNGLSILEISHRSKDFQAVIDEAVALFKELLNIPEGYSVLFVGGGASMQFCMVPYNFLEKKAAYLNTGVWSKKAIKEAKAFGEVVEVASSAETTFNYIPKGYTIPEDADYFHVTSNNTIYGTEIRKDLDSPVPMIADMSSDIFSRPVDVSKYICIYGGAQKNLAPAGATFVIVKDEALNKVSRYIPTMLKYQTHVDGGSMFNTPPVLPIYSALQTLRWIKKEGGVVE
;
A
#
# COMPACT_ATOMS: atom_id res chain seq x y z
N MET A 1 1.77 -18.76 -29.83
CA MET A 1 2.36 -17.40 -29.84
C MET A 1 2.32 -16.86 -28.43
N LYS A 2 3.46 -16.43 -27.86
CA LYS A 2 3.50 -15.83 -26.50
C LYS A 2 2.84 -14.44 -26.55
N LYS A 3 1.83 -14.20 -25.71
CA LYS A 3 1.22 -12.88 -25.57
C LYS A 3 2.08 -12.00 -24.65
N HIS A 4 2.22 -10.73 -24.99
CA HIS A 4 2.85 -9.74 -24.14
C HIS A 4 1.75 -9.01 -23.34
N ASN A 5 1.94 -8.92 -22.02
CA ASN A 5 1.02 -8.23 -21.13
C ASN A 5 1.57 -6.82 -20.78
N PHE A 6 0.81 -5.80 -21.14
CA PHE A 6 1.09 -4.38 -20.81
C PHE A 6 -0.02 -3.78 -19.93
N SER A 7 -0.81 -4.63 -19.27
CA SER A 7 -1.89 -4.16 -18.38
C SER A 7 -1.31 -3.45 -17.15
N ALA A 8 -1.95 -2.34 -16.78
CA ALA A 8 -1.57 -1.55 -15.60
C ALA A 8 -1.85 -2.27 -14.27
N GLY A 9 -2.81 -3.20 -14.26
CA GLY A 9 -3.13 -4.02 -13.09
C GLY A 9 -4.39 -4.88 -13.29
N PRO A 10 -4.31 -6.19 -13.02
CA PRO A 10 -3.11 -6.96 -12.63
C PRO A 10 -2.01 -6.86 -13.69
N SER A 11 -0.79 -6.54 -13.23
CA SER A 11 0.35 -6.37 -14.12
C SER A 11 1.16 -7.66 -14.27
N ILE A 12 2.18 -7.60 -15.12
CA ILE A 12 3.08 -8.71 -15.32
C ILE A 12 3.89 -9.00 -14.04
N LEU A 13 4.10 -10.28 -13.75
CA LEU A 13 5.02 -10.74 -12.70
C LEU A 13 6.25 -11.40 -13.35
N PRO A 14 7.42 -11.37 -12.69
CA PRO A 14 8.59 -12.15 -13.11
C PRO A 14 8.24 -13.63 -13.29
N ARG A 15 8.83 -14.27 -14.29
CA ARG A 15 8.54 -15.68 -14.58
C ARG A 15 8.85 -16.59 -13.41
N GLU A 16 9.98 -16.35 -12.73
CA GLU A 16 10.39 -17.06 -11.52
C GLU A 16 9.34 -16.99 -10.40
N VAL A 17 8.73 -15.81 -10.20
CA VAL A 17 7.65 -15.61 -9.20
C VAL A 17 6.43 -16.46 -9.52
N ILE A 18 6.04 -16.50 -10.81
CA ILE A 18 4.91 -17.34 -11.27
C ILE A 18 5.21 -18.82 -11.04
N GLU A 19 6.39 -19.29 -11.39
CA GLU A 19 6.81 -20.68 -11.27
C GLU A 19 6.87 -21.12 -9.81
N ASN A 20 7.48 -20.32 -8.94
CA ASN A 20 7.55 -20.59 -7.49
C ASN A 20 6.16 -20.61 -6.85
N THR A 21 5.28 -19.68 -7.27
CA THR A 21 3.89 -19.64 -6.78
C THR A 21 3.10 -20.87 -7.25
N ALA A 22 3.26 -21.28 -8.51
CA ALA A 22 2.62 -22.48 -9.04
C ALA A 22 3.12 -23.76 -8.35
N GLN A 23 4.42 -23.86 -8.04
CA GLN A 23 4.98 -24.97 -7.29
C GLN A 23 4.38 -25.06 -5.89
N ALA A 24 4.22 -23.93 -5.19
CA ALA A 24 3.61 -23.90 -3.86
C ALA A 24 2.12 -24.30 -3.88
N VAL A 25 1.41 -24.05 -4.97
CA VAL A 25 0.03 -24.54 -5.16
C VAL A 25 0.01 -26.05 -5.30
N LEU A 26 1.02 -26.65 -5.95
CA LEU A 26 1.14 -28.10 -6.10
C LEU A 26 1.65 -28.78 -4.83
N ASP A 27 2.68 -28.20 -4.23
CA ASP A 27 3.31 -28.69 -3.01
C ASP A 27 4.03 -27.55 -2.27
N PHE A 28 3.61 -27.29 -1.04
CA PHE A 28 4.23 -26.40 -0.08
C PHE A 28 4.42 -27.16 1.24
N ASN A 29 5.62 -27.73 1.45
CA ASN A 29 5.95 -28.55 2.62
C ASN A 29 5.01 -29.75 2.84
N GLY A 30 4.65 -30.44 1.76
CA GLY A 30 3.81 -31.65 1.79
C GLY A 30 2.30 -31.40 1.70
N LEU A 31 1.86 -30.15 1.58
CA LEU A 31 0.45 -29.75 1.34
C LEU A 31 0.42 -28.69 0.24
N SER A 32 -0.74 -28.43 -0.34
CA SER A 32 -0.93 -27.23 -1.15
C SER A 32 -0.95 -25.99 -0.25
N ILE A 33 -0.32 -24.89 -0.68
CA ILE A 33 -0.46 -23.60 0.02
C ILE A 33 -1.91 -23.12 0.10
N LEU A 34 -2.80 -23.63 -0.76
CA LEU A 34 -4.23 -23.32 -0.72
C LEU A 34 -4.96 -24.00 0.44
N GLU A 35 -4.36 -25.05 1.02
CA GLU A 35 -4.95 -25.88 2.07
C GLU A 35 -4.33 -25.62 3.45
N ILE A 36 -3.21 -24.90 3.53
CA ILE A 36 -2.56 -24.62 4.81
C ILE A 36 -3.37 -23.64 5.66
N SER A 37 -3.35 -23.87 6.97
CA SER A 37 -3.91 -22.88 7.91
C SER A 37 -3.04 -21.64 7.96
N HIS A 38 -3.67 -20.45 7.86
CA HIS A 38 -2.96 -19.19 8.07
C HIS A 38 -2.37 -19.04 9.50
N ARG A 39 -2.75 -19.92 10.44
CA ARG A 39 -2.19 -19.98 11.79
C ARG A 39 -1.10 -21.05 11.93
N SER A 40 -0.72 -21.69 10.82
CA SER A 40 0.39 -22.65 10.82
C SER A 40 1.73 -21.94 10.98
N LYS A 41 2.74 -22.66 11.50
CA LYS A 41 4.11 -22.15 11.55
C LYS A 41 4.69 -21.86 10.17
N ASP A 42 4.28 -22.65 9.18
CA ASP A 42 4.73 -22.45 7.78
C ASP A 42 4.25 -21.12 7.22
N PHE A 43 2.99 -20.75 7.44
CA PHE A 43 2.49 -19.45 6.98
C PHE A 43 3.00 -18.29 7.85
N GLN A 44 3.22 -18.50 9.14
CA GLN A 44 3.89 -17.52 9.98
C GLN A 44 5.26 -17.16 9.41
N ALA A 45 6.06 -18.14 9.01
CA ALA A 45 7.36 -17.92 8.39
C ALA A 45 7.25 -17.11 7.07
N VAL A 46 6.21 -17.38 6.27
CA VAL A 46 5.95 -16.63 5.01
C VAL A 46 5.70 -15.14 5.30
N ILE A 47 4.84 -14.85 6.28
CA ILE A 47 4.47 -13.45 6.58
C ILE A 47 5.62 -12.71 7.25
N ASP A 48 6.35 -13.37 8.15
CA ASP A 48 7.50 -12.79 8.84
C ASP A 48 8.61 -12.41 7.87
N GLU A 49 8.93 -13.29 6.91
CA GLU A 49 9.92 -13.01 5.87
C GLU A 49 9.44 -11.91 4.92
N ALA A 50 8.16 -11.90 4.53
CA ALA A 50 7.61 -10.85 3.67
C ALA A 50 7.71 -9.47 4.35
N VAL A 51 7.38 -9.38 5.64
CA VAL A 51 7.52 -8.15 6.44
C VAL A 51 8.98 -7.74 6.55
N ALA A 52 9.88 -8.67 6.83
CA ALA A 52 11.33 -8.40 6.93
C ALA A 52 11.89 -7.86 5.62
N LEU A 53 11.54 -8.47 4.47
CA LEU A 53 11.98 -8.00 3.16
C LEU A 53 11.37 -6.64 2.76
N PHE A 54 10.12 -6.37 3.13
CA PHE A 54 9.55 -5.02 2.98
C PHE A 54 10.38 -3.97 3.71
N LYS A 55 10.72 -4.27 4.98
CA LYS A 55 11.53 -3.36 5.82
C LYS A 55 12.93 -3.19 5.25
N GLU A 56 13.58 -4.26 4.84
CA GLU A 56 14.92 -4.23 4.26
C GLU A 56 14.96 -3.43 2.94
N LEU A 57 14.10 -3.78 1.97
CA LEU A 57 14.13 -3.23 0.63
C LEU A 57 13.75 -1.75 0.55
N LEU A 58 12.93 -1.26 1.46
CA LEU A 58 12.52 0.14 1.55
C LEU A 58 13.24 0.91 2.65
N ASN A 59 14.20 0.30 3.36
CA ASN A 59 14.88 0.90 4.50
C ASN A 59 13.90 1.49 5.53
N ILE A 60 12.84 0.74 5.85
CA ILE A 60 11.78 1.20 6.76
C ILE A 60 12.38 1.35 8.17
N PRO A 61 12.32 2.55 8.78
CA PRO A 61 12.87 2.78 10.11
C PRO A 61 12.11 2.00 11.20
N GLU A 62 12.71 1.92 12.39
CA GLU A 62 12.00 1.42 13.57
C GLU A 62 10.75 2.27 13.87
N GLY A 63 9.75 1.68 14.57
CA GLY A 63 8.50 2.35 14.87
C GLY A 63 7.48 2.33 13.72
N TYR A 64 7.72 1.48 12.71
CA TYR A 64 6.76 1.23 11.64
C TYR A 64 6.35 -0.23 11.58
N SER A 65 5.06 -0.45 11.41
CA SER A 65 4.47 -1.76 11.13
C SER A 65 4.18 -1.92 9.64
N VAL A 66 4.50 -3.10 9.10
CA VAL A 66 4.12 -3.52 7.74
C VAL A 66 2.99 -4.53 7.85
N LEU A 67 1.87 -4.26 7.19
CA LEU A 67 0.66 -5.06 7.28
C LEU A 67 0.26 -5.59 5.89
N PHE A 68 -0.32 -6.79 5.90
CA PHE A 68 -1.03 -7.35 4.75
C PHE A 68 -2.51 -7.52 5.12
N VAL A 69 -3.36 -6.77 4.43
CA VAL A 69 -4.81 -6.74 4.68
C VAL A 69 -5.60 -7.03 3.40
N GLY A 70 -6.90 -7.24 3.53
CA GLY A 70 -7.80 -7.39 2.39
C GLY A 70 -8.41 -6.06 1.93
N GLY A 71 -9.21 -6.11 0.86
CA GLY A 71 -10.05 -5.01 0.40
C GLY A 71 -9.43 -4.06 -0.63
N GLY A 72 -8.14 -4.22 -0.96
CA GLY A 72 -7.45 -3.37 -1.94
C GLY A 72 -7.30 -1.92 -1.47
N ALA A 73 -6.74 -1.07 -2.33
CA ALA A 73 -6.62 0.36 -2.07
C ALA A 73 -7.99 1.03 -1.82
N SER A 74 -9.06 0.48 -2.38
CA SER A 74 -10.42 1.02 -2.17
C SER A 74 -10.87 0.94 -0.72
N MET A 75 -10.50 -0.11 0.01
CA MET A 75 -10.75 -0.21 1.44
C MET A 75 -9.89 0.81 2.21
N GLN A 76 -8.67 1.08 1.74
CA GLN A 76 -7.79 2.06 2.36
C GLN A 76 -8.32 3.49 2.23
N PHE A 77 -9.09 3.81 1.17
CA PHE A 77 -9.76 5.10 1.05
C PHE A 77 -10.73 5.37 2.21
N CYS A 78 -11.29 4.31 2.83
CA CYS A 78 -12.09 4.41 4.05
C CYS A 78 -11.21 4.29 5.31
N MET A 79 -10.29 3.32 5.37
CA MET A 79 -9.49 3.06 6.57
C MET A 79 -8.60 4.24 6.94
N VAL A 80 -8.00 4.92 5.95
CA VAL A 80 -7.17 6.10 6.18
C VAL A 80 -7.93 7.18 6.95
N PRO A 81 -9.06 7.71 6.48
CA PRO A 81 -9.78 8.74 7.23
C PRO A 81 -10.38 8.21 8.54
N TYR A 82 -10.75 6.92 8.64
CA TYR A 82 -11.17 6.35 9.91
C TYR A 82 -10.09 6.46 10.98
N ASN A 83 -8.82 6.22 10.62
CA ASN A 83 -7.72 6.12 11.58
C ASN A 83 -6.96 7.44 11.78
N PHE A 84 -7.01 8.39 10.84
CA PHE A 84 -6.16 9.57 10.86
C PHE A 84 -6.88 10.90 10.73
N LEU A 85 -8.12 10.97 10.22
CA LEU A 85 -8.86 12.22 10.04
C LEU A 85 -9.67 12.54 11.30
N GLU A 86 -9.23 13.50 12.08
CA GLU A 86 -10.01 13.99 13.22
C GLU A 86 -10.84 15.22 12.83
N LYS A 87 -10.25 16.19 12.13
CA LYS A 87 -10.89 17.46 11.77
C LYS A 87 -10.80 17.75 10.28
N LYS A 88 -9.58 17.86 9.74
CA LYS A 88 -9.31 18.34 8.39
C LYS A 88 -8.22 17.51 7.73
N ALA A 89 -8.41 17.17 6.45
CA ALA A 89 -7.37 16.56 5.64
C ALA A 89 -7.14 17.32 4.35
N ALA A 90 -5.87 17.37 3.92
CA ALA A 90 -5.46 17.95 2.65
C ALA A 90 -5.23 16.84 1.61
N TYR A 91 -5.65 17.07 0.39
CA TYR A 91 -5.52 16.11 -0.71
C TYR A 91 -5.00 16.78 -1.98
N LEU A 92 -4.07 16.11 -2.67
CA LEU A 92 -3.65 16.45 -4.03
C LEU A 92 -4.46 15.61 -5.02
N ASN A 93 -5.28 16.25 -5.84
CA ASN A 93 -6.14 15.57 -6.82
C ASN A 93 -5.45 15.44 -8.17
N THR A 94 -4.84 14.28 -8.42
CA THR A 94 -4.07 13.98 -9.63
C THR A 94 -4.70 12.89 -10.50
N GLY A 95 -5.93 12.44 -10.19
CA GLY A 95 -6.55 11.39 -10.98
C GLY A 95 -7.78 10.76 -10.36
N VAL A 96 -8.25 9.68 -11.00
CA VAL A 96 -9.45 8.94 -10.56
C VAL A 96 -9.28 8.38 -9.15
N TRP A 97 -8.09 7.90 -8.79
CA TRP A 97 -7.87 7.26 -7.49
C TRP A 97 -7.83 8.28 -6.36
N SER A 98 -7.12 9.40 -6.53
CA SER A 98 -7.16 10.51 -5.57
C SER A 98 -8.57 11.08 -5.42
N LYS A 99 -9.33 11.23 -6.52
CA LYS A 99 -10.74 11.67 -6.47
C LYS A 99 -11.62 10.72 -5.66
N LYS A 100 -11.40 9.39 -5.77
CA LYS A 100 -12.13 8.40 -4.95
C LYS A 100 -11.73 8.50 -3.49
N ALA A 101 -10.45 8.63 -3.17
CA ALA A 101 -9.98 8.82 -1.80
C ALA A 101 -10.58 10.10 -1.16
N ILE A 102 -10.58 11.21 -1.90
CA ILE A 102 -11.23 12.48 -1.50
C ILE A 102 -12.71 12.27 -1.18
N LYS A 103 -13.42 11.53 -2.05
CA LYS A 103 -14.85 11.25 -1.86
C LYS A 103 -15.12 10.54 -0.55
N GLU A 104 -14.36 9.51 -0.24
CA GLU A 104 -14.53 8.73 0.99
C GLU A 104 -14.15 9.57 2.23
N ALA A 105 -13.05 10.33 2.17
CA ALA A 105 -12.59 11.17 3.27
C ALA A 105 -13.63 12.23 3.70
N LYS A 106 -14.42 12.76 2.75
CA LYS A 106 -15.48 13.73 3.03
C LYS A 106 -16.59 13.22 3.96
N ALA A 107 -16.70 11.91 4.15
CA ALA A 107 -17.63 11.32 5.12
C ALA A 107 -17.14 11.44 6.57
N PHE A 108 -15.87 11.81 6.80
CA PHE A 108 -15.22 11.75 8.11
C PHE A 108 -14.82 13.12 8.66
N GLY A 109 -14.66 14.13 7.81
CA GLY A 109 -14.26 15.47 8.24
C GLY A 109 -14.15 16.45 7.07
N GLU A 110 -13.58 17.62 7.33
CA GLU A 110 -13.28 18.61 6.30
C GLU A 110 -12.19 18.09 5.37
N VAL A 111 -12.38 18.27 4.06
CA VAL A 111 -11.40 17.89 3.05
C VAL A 111 -11.09 19.07 2.16
N VAL A 112 -9.81 19.48 2.17
CA VAL A 112 -9.27 20.53 1.32
C VAL A 112 -8.53 19.90 0.14
N GLU A 113 -9.03 20.12 -1.07
CA GLU A 113 -8.30 19.79 -2.30
C GLU A 113 -7.32 20.95 -2.58
N VAL A 114 -6.03 20.74 -2.23
CA VAL A 114 -5.02 21.81 -2.31
C VAL A 114 -4.65 22.18 -3.74
N ALA A 115 -4.74 21.24 -4.66
CA ALA A 115 -4.61 21.46 -6.09
C ALA A 115 -5.20 20.29 -6.86
N SER A 116 -5.54 20.54 -8.13
CA SER A 116 -6.06 19.55 -9.07
C SER A 116 -5.53 19.83 -10.46
N SER A 117 -5.35 18.77 -11.26
CA SER A 117 -5.10 18.87 -12.71
C SER A 117 -6.28 18.33 -13.53
N ALA A 118 -7.47 18.30 -12.94
CA ALA A 118 -8.68 17.78 -13.60
C ALA A 118 -9.09 18.56 -14.86
N GLU A 119 -8.79 19.86 -14.91
CA GLU A 119 -9.10 20.74 -16.04
C GLU A 119 -8.38 20.33 -17.34
N THR A 120 -7.25 19.64 -17.22
CA THR A 120 -6.47 19.11 -18.36
C THR A 120 -6.48 17.58 -18.41
N THR A 121 -7.50 16.95 -17.84
CA THR A 121 -7.62 15.49 -17.80
C THR A 121 -6.42 14.82 -17.09
N PHE A 122 -5.91 15.46 -16.03
CA PHE A 122 -4.82 14.95 -15.18
C PHE A 122 -3.51 14.63 -15.92
N ASN A 123 -3.14 15.43 -16.93
CA ASN A 123 -1.94 15.20 -17.74
C ASN A 123 -0.65 15.78 -17.12
N TYR A 124 -0.71 16.36 -15.93
CA TYR A 124 0.44 16.86 -15.17
C TYR A 124 0.23 16.72 -13.65
N ILE A 125 1.33 16.83 -12.90
CA ILE A 125 1.30 16.92 -11.43
C ILE A 125 1.33 18.40 -11.03
N PRO A 126 0.30 18.91 -10.31
CA PRO A 126 0.27 20.30 -9.84
C PRO A 126 1.46 20.64 -8.93
N LYS A 127 1.92 21.89 -9.00
CA LYS A 127 3.00 22.44 -8.19
C LYS A 127 2.61 23.82 -7.64
N GLY A 128 3.31 24.31 -6.62
CA GLY A 128 3.13 25.66 -6.09
C GLY A 128 1.84 25.84 -5.27
N TYR A 129 1.25 24.76 -4.79
CA TYR A 129 0.09 24.79 -3.89
C TYR A 129 0.54 24.95 -2.43
N THR A 130 -0.36 25.43 -1.60
CA THR A 130 -0.14 25.54 -0.14
C THR A 130 -0.93 24.45 0.57
N ILE A 131 -0.28 23.76 1.49
CA ILE A 131 -0.92 22.75 2.35
C ILE A 131 -1.32 23.46 3.65
N PRO A 132 -2.60 23.35 4.10
CA PRO A 132 -3.01 23.89 5.39
C PRO A 132 -2.23 23.27 6.55
N GLU A 133 -1.61 24.09 7.40
CA GLU A 133 -0.80 23.63 8.54
C GLU A 133 -1.66 23.02 9.67
N ASP A 134 -2.97 23.25 9.66
CA ASP A 134 -3.94 22.71 10.60
C ASP A 134 -4.60 21.41 10.09
N ALA A 135 -4.11 20.83 8.99
CA ALA A 135 -4.58 19.55 8.51
C ALA A 135 -3.99 18.37 9.32
N ASP A 136 -4.82 17.37 9.61
CA ASP A 136 -4.39 16.14 10.29
C ASP A 136 -3.39 15.34 9.44
N TYR A 137 -3.56 15.41 8.10
CA TYR A 137 -2.63 14.83 7.13
C TYR A 137 -2.79 15.43 5.73
N PHE A 138 -1.75 15.22 4.91
CA PHE A 138 -1.74 15.47 3.47
C PHE A 138 -1.65 14.16 2.70
N HIS A 139 -2.64 13.89 1.83
CA HIS A 139 -2.73 12.67 1.06
C HIS A 139 -2.35 12.88 -0.42
N VAL A 140 -1.55 11.96 -0.95
CA VAL A 140 -1.15 11.93 -2.36
C VAL A 140 -1.34 10.54 -2.97
N THR A 141 -1.58 10.48 -4.27
CA THR A 141 -1.46 9.27 -5.10
C THR A 141 -0.19 9.42 -5.93
N SER A 142 0.84 8.63 -5.62
CA SER A 142 2.19 8.82 -6.16
C SER A 142 2.27 8.53 -7.65
N ASN A 143 1.53 7.53 -8.14
CA ASN A 143 1.48 7.18 -9.56
C ASN A 143 0.04 6.95 -10.03
N ASN A 144 -0.34 7.69 -11.07
CA ASN A 144 -1.69 7.67 -11.66
C ASN A 144 -1.73 6.73 -12.86
N THR A 145 -2.01 5.46 -12.63
CA THR A 145 -1.96 4.38 -13.64
C THR A 145 -2.89 4.58 -14.86
N ILE A 146 -3.93 5.40 -14.73
CA ILE A 146 -4.87 5.69 -15.84
C ILE A 146 -4.33 6.80 -16.74
N TYR A 147 -3.71 7.83 -16.14
CA TYR A 147 -3.28 9.03 -16.85
C TYR A 147 -1.78 9.07 -17.14
N GLY A 148 -0.99 8.17 -16.52
CA GLY A 148 0.44 8.06 -16.73
C GLY A 148 1.28 9.18 -16.10
N THR A 149 0.72 9.89 -15.11
CA THR A 149 1.46 10.91 -14.34
C THR A 149 1.97 10.36 -13.02
N GLU A 150 3.18 10.73 -12.63
CA GLU A 150 3.88 10.19 -11.47
C GLU A 150 4.60 11.27 -10.67
N ILE A 151 4.57 11.16 -9.35
CA ILE A 151 5.37 11.94 -8.39
C ILE A 151 6.69 11.20 -8.18
N ARG A 152 7.74 11.59 -8.92
CA ARG A 152 9.02 10.86 -8.94
C ARG A 152 9.96 11.16 -7.78
N LYS A 153 9.63 12.14 -6.93
CA LYS A 153 10.42 12.53 -5.74
C LYS A 153 9.48 12.65 -4.57
N ASP A 154 9.95 12.25 -3.40
CA ASP A 154 9.20 12.47 -2.18
C ASP A 154 8.97 13.97 -1.95
N LEU A 155 7.71 14.31 -1.65
CA LEU A 155 7.31 15.67 -1.40
C LEU A 155 7.72 16.11 0.01
N ASP A 156 7.75 17.41 0.23
CA ASP A 156 7.83 18.00 1.56
C ASP A 156 6.45 18.54 1.97
N SER A 157 6.11 18.38 3.24
CA SER A 157 4.82 18.78 3.78
C SER A 157 5.00 19.32 5.21
N PRO A 158 4.29 20.41 5.58
CA PRO A 158 4.26 20.88 6.96
C PRO A 158 3.48 19.98 7.91
N VAL A 159 2.69 19.05 7.37
CA VAL A 159 1.83 18.11 8.11
C VAL A 159 2.16 16.67 7.74
N PRO A 160 1.77 15.66 8.56
CA PRO A 160 2.00 14.26 8.26
C PRO A 160 1.51 13.85 6.87
N MET A 161 2.28 13.04 6.12
CA MET A 161 1.89 12.59 4.79
C MET A 161 1.33 11.17 4.79
N ILE A 162 0.40 10.94 3.86
CA ILE A 162 -0.14 9.61 3.53
C ILE A 162 -0.06 9.43 2.01
N ALA A 163 0.38 8.26 1.55
CA ALA A 163 0.51 7.98 0.12
C ALA A 163 -0.17 6.68 -0.30
N ASP A 164 -0.93 6.75 -1.41
CA ASP A 164 -1.28 5.60 -2.22
C ASP A 164 -0.13 5.32 -3.18
N MET A 165 0.62 4.25 -2.92
CA MET A 165 1.73 3.77 -3.75
C MET A 165 1.40 2.43 -4.43
N SER A 166 0.13 2.19 -4.75
CA SER A 166 -0.30 0.92 -5.35
C SER A 166 0.50 0.52 -6.57
N SER A 167 0.88 1.47 -7.42
CA SER A 167 1.46 1.16 -8.73
C SER A 167 2.94 1.47 -8.87
N ASP A 168 3.57 2.07 -7.86
CA ASP A 168 4.99 2.45 -7.89
C ASP A 168 5.80 2.04 -6.66
N ILE A 169 5.19 1.31 -5.72
CA ILE A 169 5.96 0.71 -4.62
C ILE A 169 7.08 -0.19 -5.19
N PHE A 170 8.27 -0.09 -4.64
CA PHE A 170 9.49 -0.75 -5.11
C PHE A 170 9.99 -0.37 -6.52
N SER A 171 9.40 0.63 -7.18
CA SER A 171 9.90 1.11 -8.48
C SER A 171 11.00 2.17 -8.34
N ARG A 172 11.14 2.75 -7.16
CA ARG A 172 12.16 3.74 -6.78
C ARG A 172 12.41 3.71 -5.29
N PRO A 173 13.54 4.24 -4.81
CA PRO A 173 13.74 4.52 -3.39
C PRO A 173 12.68 5.50 -2.86
N VAL A 174 12.22 5.27 -1.63
CA VAL A 174 11.24 6.09 -0.92
C VAL A 174 11.76 6.38 0.48
N ASP A 175 11.75 7.64 0.88
CA ASP A 175 12.00 8.00 2.28
C ASP A 175 10.72 7.78 3.10
N VAL A 176 10.58 6.57 3.64
CA VAL A 176 9.40 6.16 4.42
C VAL A 176 9.19 7.06 5.64
N SER A 177 10.24 7.67 6.19
CA SER A 177 10.15 8.53 7.37
C SER A 177 9.28 9.78 7.17
N LYS A 178 9.07 10.20 5.92
CA LYS A 178 8.18 11.32 5.54
C LYS A 178 6.69 10.99 5.65
N TYR A 179 6.33 9.72 5.78
CA TYR A 179 4.95 9.27 5.73
C TYR A 179 4.52 8.63 7.05
N ILE A 180 3.32 8.95 7.51
CA ILE A 180 2.69 8.22 8.62
C ILE A 180 1.96 6.97 8.13
N CYS A 181 1.60 6.92 6.84
CA CYS A 181 1.00 5.75 6.23
C CYS A 181 1.32 5.71 4.72
N ILE A 182 1.78 4.57 4.24
CA ILE A 182 1.86 4.22 2.82
C ILE A 182 1.01 2.98 2.63
N TYR A 183 0.18 2.95 1.59
CA TYR A 183 -0.63 1.79 1.29
C TYR A 183 -0.69 1.52 -0.22
N GLY A 184 -1.11 0.31 -0.58
CA GLY A 184 -1.34 -0.02 -1.97
C GLY A 184 -1.90 -1.42 -2.20
N GLY A 185 -2.61 -1.57 -3.31
CA GLY A 185 -3.04 -2.86 -3.80
C GLY A 185 -1.89 -3.62 -4.46
N ALA A 186 -1.67 -4.87 -4.03
CA ALA A 186 -0.53 -5.67 -4.49
C ALA A 186 -0.56 -6.00 -6.00
N GLN A 187 -1.74 -6.00 -6.64
CA GLN A 187 -1.94 -6.42 -8.04
C GLN A 187 -1.29 -5.52 -9.09
N LYS A 188 -0.71 -4.41 -8.69
CA LYS A 188 0.00 -3.50 -9.59
C LYS A 188 1.46 -3.91 -9.75
N ASN A 189 2.24 -3.78 -8.69
CA ASN A 189 3.70 -3.93 -8.77
C ASN A 189 4.28 -5.02 -7.84
N LEU A 190 3.46 -5.82 -7.15
CA LEU A 190 3.96 -6.72 -6.11
C LEU A 190 3.49 -8.18 -6.24
N ALA A 191 2.19 -8.42 -6.50
CA ALA A 191 1.60 -9.75 -6.41
C ALA A 191 0.33 -9.86 -7.28
N PRO A 192 -0.33 -11.01 -7.39
CA PRO A 192 -1.68 -11.07 -7.92
C PRO A 192 -2.67 -10.34 -7.02
N ALA A 193 -3.89 -10.12 -7.53
CA ALA A 193 -4.96 -9.49 -6.77
C ALA A 193 -5.29 -10.28 -5.48
N GLY A 194 -5.69 -9.56 -4.42
CA GLY A 194 -6.16 -10.14 -3.16
C GLY A 194 -5.49 -9.55 -1.92
N ALA A 195 -4.21 -9.21 -1.97
CA ALA A 195 -3.52 -8.56 -0.86
C ALA A 195 -3.43 -7.04 -1.04
N THR A 196 -3.43 -6.34 0.08
CA THR A 196 -3.15 -4.92 0.21
C THR A 196 -2.04 -4.77 1.23
N PHE A 197 -0.97 -4.07 0.90
CA PHE A 197 0.05 -3.72 1.86
C PHE A 197 -0.26 -2.38 2.52
N VAL A 198 0.13 -2.24 3.78
CA VAL A 198 0.11 -0.97 4.52
C VAL A 198 1.40 -0.87 5.33
N ILE A 199 2.11 0.25 5.19
CA ILE A 199 3.22 0.64 6.04
C ILE A 199 2.69 1.76 6.91
N VAL A 200 2.68 1.60 8.22
CA VAL A 200 2.07 2.58 9.13
C VAL A 200 3.02 2.89 10.29
N LYS A 201 3.12 4.17 10.62
CA LYS A 201 3.89 4.63 11.77
C LYS A 201 3.12 4.33 13.04
N ASP A 202 3.70 3.55 13.94
CA ASP A 202 3.00 3.04 15.14
C ASP A 202 2.53 4.18 16.06
N GLU A 203 3.34 5.22 16.24
CA GLU A 203 3.01 6.38 17.06
C GLU A 203 1.86 7.25 16.50
N ALA A 204 1.51 7.09 15.21
CA ALA A 204 0.42 7.83 14.58
C ALA A 204 -0.94 7.18 14.83
N LEU A 205 -0.97 5.95 15.34
CA LEU A 205 -2.20 5.20 15.59
C LEU A 205 -2.95 5.68 16.85
N ASN A 206 -4.26 5.43 16.88
CA ASN A 206 -5.14 5.71 18.03
C ASN A 206 -5.19 7.20 18.43
N LYS A 207 -5.03 8.12 17.48
CA LYS A 207 -5.10 9.57 17.74
C LYS A 207 -6.49 10.17 17.54
N VAL A 208 -7.35 9.50 16.77
CA VAL A 208 -8.73 9.97 16.55
C VAL A 208 -9.65 9.58 17.70
N SER A 209 -10.62 10.46 18.01
CA SER A 209 -11.57 10.27 19.12
C SER A 209 -12.74 9.35 18.77
N ARG A 210 -13.02 9.15 17.48
CA ARG A 210 -14.15 8.34 17.01
C ARG A 210 -13.98 6.85 17.28
N TYR A 211 -15.11 6.17 17.42
CA TYR A 211 -15.12 4.71 17.37
C TYR A 211 -14.75 4.20 15.99
N ILE A 212 -13.78 3.28 15.92
CA ILE A 212 -13.37 2.62 14.70
C ILE A 212 -13.79 1.15 14.80
N PRO A 213 -14.60 0.63 13.85
CA PRO A 213 -14.91 -0.81 13.80
C PRO A 213 -13.62 -1.64 13.76
N THR A 214 -13.61 -2.73 14.52
CA THR A 214 -12.41 -3.55 14.76
C THR A 214 -11.61 -3.87 13.48
N MET A 215 -12.30 -4.29 12.43
CA MET A 215 -11.66 -4.64 11.15
C MET A 215 -11.12 -3.46 10.34
N LEU A 216 -11.55 -2.24 10.66
CA LEU A 216 -11.10 -1.01 10.00
C LEU A 216 -10.02 -0.28 10.80
N LYS A 217 -9.69 -0.77 12.00
CA LYS A 217 -8.69 -0.19 12.89
C LYS A 217 -7.31 -0.79 12.59
N TYR A 218 -6.36 0.02 12.17
CA TYR A 218 -5.00 -0.46 11.88
C TYR A 218 -4.33 -1.13 13.08
N GLN A 219 -4.55 -0.60 14.30
CA GLN A 219 -4.00 -1.22 15.51
C GLN A 219 -4.39 -2.69 15.66
N THR A 220 -5.63 -3.06 15.30
CA THR A 220 -6.07 -4.47 15.33
C THR A 220 -5.19 -5.37 14.45
N HIS A 221 -4.80 -4.88 13.28
CA HIS A 221 -3.95 -5.61 12.36
C HIS A 221 -2.49 -5.62 12.79
N VAL A 222 -2.01 -4.54 13.44
CA VAL A 222 -0.69 -4.49 14.09
C VAL A 222 -0.60 -5.53 15.18
N ASP A 223 -1.54 -5.52 16.13
CA ASP A 223 -1.58 -6.45 17.28
C ASP A 223 -1.71 -7.91 16.83
N GLY A 224 -2.43 -8.13 15.74
CA GLY A 224 -2.63 -9.46 15.15
C GLY A 224 -1.57 -9.88 14.14
N GLY A 225 -0.52 -9.08 13.88
CA GLY A 225 0.50 -9.40 12.87
C GLY A 225 -0.09 -9.71 11.49
N SER A 226 -1.10 -8.94 11.06
CA SER A 226 -1.90 -9.16 9.84
C SER A 226 -2.78 -10.43 9.84
N MET A 227 -2.84 -11.18 10.95
CA MET A 227 -3.58 -12.43 11.04
C MET A 227 -4.75 -12.38 12.03
N PHE A 228 -5.24 -11.19 12.34
CA PHE A 228 -6.45 -11.04 13.14
C PHE A 228 -7.64 -11.78 12.51
N ASN A 229 -7.83 -11.64 11.21
CA ASN A 229 -8.72 -12.47 10.38
C ASN A 229 -7.87 -13.27 9.38
N THR A 230 -8.49 -14.19 8.64
CA THR A 230 -7.81 -14.97 7.61
C THR A 230 -7.26 -14.05 6.51
N PRO A 231 -5.94 -13.94 6.35
CA PRO A 231 -5.33 -13.11 5.32
C PRO A 231 -5.36 -13.82 3.95
N PRO A 232 -5.13 -13.11 2.84
CA PRO A 232 -5.04 -13.71 1.51
C PRO A 232 -3.72 -14.48 1.33
N VAL A 233 -3.67 -15.73 1.79
CA VAL A 233 -2.46 -16.57 1.89
C VAL A 233 -1.66 -16.61 0.59
N LEU A 234 -2.27 -17.03 -0.52
CA LEU A 234 -1.58 -17.16 -1.82
C LEU A 234 -1.04 -15.83 -2.37
N PRO A 235 -1.80 -14.71 -2.38
CA PRO A 235 -1.25 -13.42 -2.78
C PRO A 235 -0.09 -12.94 -1.90
N ILE A 236 -0.10 -13.20 -0.59
CA ILE A 236 1.02 -12.85 0.30
C ILE A 236 2.25 -13.70 -0.02
N TYR A 237 2.07 -15.00 -0.25
CA TYR A 237 3.18 -15.85 -0.69
C TYR A 237 3.77 -15.39 -2.03
N SER A 238 2.92 -15.05 -2.99
CA SER A 238 3.40 -14.52 -4.26
C SER A 238 4.12 -13.17 -4.09
N ALA A 239 3.65 -12.31 -3.19
CA ALA A 239 4.36 -11.08 -2.82
C ALA A 239 5.75 -11.38 -2.25
N LEU A 240 5.87 -12.37 -1.35
CA LEU A 240 7.16 -12.83 -0.83
C LEU A 240 8.10 -13.25 -1.96
N GLN A 241 7.60 -13.99 -2.97
CA GLN A 241 8.44 -14.40 -4.11
C GLN A 241 8.92 -13.18 -4.92
N THR A 242 8.07 -12.16 -5.09
CA THR A 242 8.46 -10.92 -5.75
C THR A 242 9.52 -10.16 -4.95
N LEU A 243 9.38 -10.07 -3.63
CA LEU A 243 10.35 -9.41 -2.75
C LEU A 243 11.72 -10.11 -2.78
N ARG A 244 11.72 -11.46 -2.75
CA ARG A 244 12.93 -12.27 -2.92
C ARG A 244 13.59 -12.02 -4.28
N TRP A 245 12.78 -11.93 -5.33
CA TRP A 245 13.26 -11.61 -6.68
C TRP A 245 13.87 -10.21 -6.73
N ILE A 246 13.21 -9.16 -6.21
CA ILE A 246 13.76 -7.80 -6.14
C ILE A 246 15.10 -7.79 -5.39
N LYS A 247 15.19 -8.48 -4.24
CA LYS A 247 16.44 -8.59 -3.47
C LYS A 247 17.55 -9.25 -4.27
N LYS A 248 17.24 -10.33 -5.00
CA LYS A 248 18.18 -11.07 -5.85
C LYS A 248 18.70 -10.22 -7.02
N GLU A 249 17.86 -9.35 -7.58
CA GLU A 249 18.21 -8.45 -8.69
C GLU A 249 18.97 -7.19 -8.22
N GLY A 250 19.30 -7.02 -6.93
CA GLY A 250 20.10 -5.90 -6.40
C GLY A 250 19.29 -4.88 -5.59
N GLY A 251 18.00 -5.09 -5.40
CA GLY A 251 17.13 -4.21 -4.60
C GLY A 251 16.42 -3.13 -5.43
N VAL A 252 16.04 -2.04 -4.75
CA VAL A 252 15.22 -0.96 -5.37
C VAL A 252 16.08 0.11 -6.06
N VAL A 253 17.40 0.09 -5.85
CA VAL A 253 18.33 1.13 -6.35
C VAL A 253 18.90 0.78 -7.73
N GLU A 254 18.88 -0.49 -8.12
CA GLU A 254 19.33 -0.99 -9.40
C GLU A 254 18.15 -1.34 -10.32
#